data_1c2a97fcb9a0aa1ff47bea67c2dd8c42
#
_entry.id   1c2a97fcb9a0aa1ff47bea67c2dd8c42
#
_cell.length_a   1.000
_cell.length_b   1.000
_cell.length_c   1.000
_cell.angle_alpha   90.00
_cell.angle_beta   90.00
_cell.angle_gamma   90.00
#
_symmetry.space_group_name_H-M   'P 1'
#
loop_
_entity.id
_entity.type
_entity.pdbx_description
1 polymer ?
#
loop_
_entity_poly.entity_id
_entity_poly.type
_entity_poly.pdbx_seq_one_letter_code
_entity_poly.pdbx_strand_id
1 'polypeptide(L)'
;MSDSNVLSCKIVLLGESGVGKTCIISRYINQVFEGNTISTNGASYASKTLKFEDYDKSLKVEIWDTAGQEKYRSLTKIFFKDATAAILVYDITRKKSFDEIKNYWYKQLIECAPSDIVVGLAGNKADLFDREQVLKMMPRRSQKKLRLYLNQLLR
;
A
#
# COMPACT_ATOMS: atom_id res chain seq x y z
N MET A 1 -7.91 22.09 25.35
CA MET A 1 -6.45 22.06 25.13
C MET A 1 -6.23 21.34 23.81
N SER A 2 -5.87 22.04 22.75
CA SER A 2 -5.59 21.44 21.45
C SER A 2 -4.27 20.67 21.56
N ASP A 3 -4.31 19.37 21.26
CA ASP A 3 -3.11 18.50 21.18
C ASP A 3 -2.19 18.98 20.05
N SER A 4 -1.40 20.04 20.34
CA SER A 4 -0.46 20.65 19.37
C SER A 4 0.70 19.72 18.98
N ASN A 5 0.79 18.53 19.58
CA ASN A 5 1.90 17.58 19.40
C ASN A 5 1.54 16.33 18.58
N VAL A 6 0.32 16.23 18.03
CA VAL A 6 -0.10 15.10 17.22
C VAL A 6 -0.12 15.48 15.75
N LEU A 7 0.78 14.89 14.97
CA LEU A 7 0.74 14.95 13.50
C LEU A 7 -0.15 13.82 12.97
N SER A 8 -0.79 14.01 11.82
CA SER A 8 -1.51 12.94 11.15
C SER A 8 -0.93 12.66 9.76
N CYS A 9 -0.97 11.39 9.37
CA CYS A 9 -0.52 10.91 8.06
C CYS A 9 -1.57 9.95 7.52
N LYS A 10 -2.19 10.30 6.40
CA LYS A 10 -3.15 9.43 5.71
C LYS A 10 -2.43 8.60 4.66
N ILE A 11 -2.49 7.28 4.80
CA ILE A 11 -1.92 6.30 3.87
C ILE A 11 -3.04 5.53 3.19
N VAL A 12 -2.99 5.40 1.87
CA VAL A 12 -3.93 4.58 1.10
C VAL A 12 -3.22 3.37 0.50
N LEU A 13 -3.80 2.18 0.64
CA LEU A 13 -3.31 0.97 -0.02
C LEU A 13 -4.09 0.72 -1.29
N LEU A 14 -3.38 0.54 -2.40
CA LEU A 14 -3.92 0.37 -3.74
C LEU A 14 -3.36 -0.90 -4.38
N GLY A 15 -4.13 -1.54 -5.23
CA GLY A 15 -3.76 -2.76 -5.92
C GLY A 15 -4.95 -3.68 -6.15
N GLU A 16 -4.78 -4.71 -6.96
CA GLU A 16 -5.83 -5.66 -7.31
C GLU A 16 -6.41 -6.40 -6.10
N SER A 17 -7.57 -7.02 -6.31
CA SER A 17 -8.16 -7.93 -5.33
C SER A 17 -7.24 -9.14 -5.08
N GLY A 18 -7.16 -9.55 -3.81
CA GLY A 18 -6.39 -10.72 -3.40
C GLY A 18 -4.88 -10.55 -3.39
N VAL A 19 -4.32 -9.32 -3.58
CA VAL A 19 -2.87 -9.08 -3.42
C VAL A 19 -2.44 -9.00 -1.95
N GLY A 20 -3.40 -8.89 -1.01
CA GLY A 20 -3.16 -8.94 0.43
C GLY A 20 -3.04 -7.59 1.13
N LYS A 21 -3.65 -6.52 0.61
CA LYS A 21 -3.70 -5.20 1.26
C LYS A 21 -4.24 -5.29 2.69
N THR A 22 -5.40 -5.87 2.85
CA THR A 22 -6.05 -6.10 4.16
C THR A 22 -5.17 -6.92 5.11
N CYS A 23 -4.48 -7.95 4.60
CA CYS A 23 -3.58 -8.77 5.41
C CYS A 23 -2.38 -7.96 5.93
N ILE A 24 -1.82 -7.07 5.10
CA ILE A 24 -0.72 -6.16 5.50
C ILE A 24 -1.19 -5.26 6.63
N ILE A 25 -2.38 -4.66 6.51
CA ILE A 25 -2.95 -3.77 7.52
C ILE A 25 -3.24 -4.54 8.81
N SER A 26 -3.89 -5.70 8.72
CA SER A 26 -4.18 -6.54 9.88
C SER A 26 -2.89 -6.95 10.62
N ARG A 27 -1.85 -7.31 9.88
CA ARG A 27 -0.54 -7.63 10.47
C ARG A 27 0.09 -6.43 11.15
N TYR A 28 0.01 -5.26 10.55
CA TYR A 28 0.60 -4.03 11.11
C TYR A 28 -0.13 -3.55 12.35
N ILE A 29 -1.46 -3.57 12.35
CA ILE A 29 -2.30 -3.07 13.46
C ILE A 29 -2.41 -4.10 14.58
N ASN A 30 -2.84 -5.34 14.24
CA ASN A 30 -3.27 -6.36 15.19
C ASN A 30 -2.18 -7.41 15.46
N GLN A 31 -1.07 -7.40 14.72
CA GLN A 31 -0.02 -8.42 14.76
C GLN A 31 -0.50 -9.83 14.37
N VAL A 32 -1.67 -9.94 13.71
CA VAL A 32 -2.30 -11.20 13.30
C VAL A 32 -2.26 -11.35 11.79
N PHE A 33 -2.05 -12.57 11.32
CA PHE A 33 -2.21 -12.96 9.93
C PHE A 33 -3.25 -14.10 9.85
N GLU A 34 -4.40 -13.78 9.30
CA GLU A 34 -5.46 -14.76 9.03
C GLU A 34 -5.41 -15.15 7.56
N GLY A 35 -5.12 -16.44 7.29
CA GLY A 35 -4.95 -16.96 5.93
C GLY A 35 -6.23 -16.92 5.06
N ASN A 36 -7.41 -16.90 5.69
CA ASN A 36 -8.71 -16.86 5.01
C ASN A 36 -9.34 -15.48 5.11
N THR A 37 -8.90 -14.55 4.25
CA THR A 37 -9.51 -13.23 4.15
C THR A 37 -10.59 -13.19 3.07
N ILE A 38 -11.77 -12.68 3.44
CA ILE A 38 -12.85 -12.36 2.49
C ILE A 38 -12.46 -11.06 1.75
N SER A 39 -12.83 -10.96 0.48
CA SER A 39 -12.57 -9.74 -0.30
C SER A 39 -13.22 -8.53 0.36
N THR A 40 -12.45 -7.43 0.48
CA THR A 40 -12.93 -6.16 1.04
C THR A 40 -14.03 -5.58 0.17
N ASN A 41 -15.19 -5.30 0.79
CA ASN A 41 -16.30 -4.61 0.14
C ASN A 41 -16.19 -3.11 0.42
N GLY A 42 -15.93 -2.30 -0.64
CA GLY A 42 -15.77 -0.86 -0.51
C GLY A 42 -14.40 -0.46 0.02
N ALA A 43 -14.33 0.02 1.25
CA ALA A 43 -13.08 0.34 1.92
C ALA A 43 -13.22 0.13 3.43
N SER A 44 -12.09 -0.12 4.11
CA SER A 44 -12.01 -0.11 5.56
C SER A 44 -10.96 0.87 6.05
N TYR A 45 -11.11 1.31 7.28
CA TYR A 45 -10.25 2.28 7.95
C TYR A 45 -9.62 1.66 9.18
N ALA A 46 -8.33 1.88 9.34
CA ALA A 46 -7.60 1.54 10.55
C ALA A 46 -6.66 2.68 10.95
N SER A 47 -6.34 2.82 12.23
CA SER A 47 -5.37 3.83 12.66
C SER A 47 -4.47 3.30 13.76
N LYS A 48 -3.25 3.83 13.81
CA LYS A 48 -2.27 3.56 14.84
C LYS A 48 -1.51 4.83 15.20
N THR A 49 -1.36 5.11 16.49
CA THR A 49 -0.56 6.23 16.95
C THR A 49 0.84 5.76 17.32
N LEU A 50 1.83 6.36 16.68
CA LEU A 50 3.24 6.16 16.98
C LEU A 50 3.72 7.31 17.87
N LYS A 51 4.39 6.99 18.97
CA LYS A 51 4.99 7.98 19.87
C LYS A 51 6.48 8.06 19.60
N PHE A 52 7.02 9.27 19.50
CA PHE A 52 8.43 9.53 19.32
C PHE A 52 8.94 10.24 20.59
N GLU A 53 9.47 9.46 21.53
CA GLU A 53 9.89 9.94 22.86
C GLU A 53 10.93 11.07 22.74
N ASP A 54 11.87 10.95 21.79
CA ASP A 54 12.95 11.92 21.56
C ASP A 54 12.44 13.30 21.12
N TYR A 55 11.23 13.43 20.61
CA TYR A 55 10.69 14.66 20.02
C TYR A 55 9.44 15.19 20.73
N ASP A 56 8.96 14.53 21.78
CA ASP A 56 7.67 14.84 22.43
C ASP A 56 6.53 15.02 21.41
N LYS A 57 6.54 14.17 20.38
CA LYS A 57 5.56 14.20 19.29
C LYS A 57 4.95 12.83 19.08
N SER A 58 3.73 12.84 18.59
CA SER A 58 3.03 11.63 18.16
C SER A 58 2.61 11.75 16.70
N LEU A 59 2.62 10.63 15.98
CA LEU A 59 2.12 10.53 14.62
C LEU A 59 0.92 9.58 14.59
N LYS A 60 -0.24 10.09 14.27
CA LYS A 60 -1.42 9.27 13.98
C LYS A 60 -1.36 8.83 12.52
N VAL A 61 -1.07 7.54 12.31
CA VAL A 61 -1.10 6.92 10.99
C VAL A 61 -2.52 6.42 10.71
N GLU A 62 -3.16 6.97 9.70
CA GLU A 62 -4.51 6.63 9.26
C GLU A 62 -4.41 5.83 7.96
N ILE A 63 -4.85 4.57 7.99
CA ILE A 63 -4.66 3.63 6.88
C ILE A 63 -6.02 3.30 6.28
N TRP A 64 -6.12 3.50 4.96
CA TRP A 64 -7.32 3.21 4.19
C TRP A 64 -7.08 1.98 3.32
N ASP A 65 -7.74 0.87 3.67
CA ASP A 65 -7.78 -0.34 2.87
C ASP A 65 -8.82 -0.20 1.77
N THR A 66 -8.41 -0.21 0.53
CA THR A 66 -9.34 -0.06 -0.59
C THR A 66 -9.70 -1.41 -1.20
N ALA A 67 -10.95 -1.56 -1.64
CA ALA A 67 -11.34 -2.71 -2.42
C ALA A 67 -10.56 -2.75 -3.75
N GLY A 68 -9.90 -3.87 -4.02
CA GLY A 68 -9.15 -4.07 -5.26
C GLY A 68 -10.01 -4.55 -6.43
N GLN A 69 -11.34 -4.66 -6.25
CA GLN A 69 -12.23 -5.11 -7.31
C GLN A 69 -12.54 -3.97 -8.28
N GLU A 70 -12.58 -4.28 -9.57
CA GLU A 70 -12.84 -3.33 -10.65
C GLU A 70 -14.15 -2.55 -10.48
N LYS A 71 -15.17 -3.16 -9.91
CA LYS A 71 -16.47 -2.51 -9.65
C LYS A 71 -16.41 -1.33 -8.68
N TYR A 72 -15.35 -1.21 -7.88
CA TYR A 72 -15.15 -0.11 -6.93
C TYR A 72 -14.13 0.93 -7.40
N ARG A 73 -13.57 0.78 -8.60
CA ARG A 73 -12.55 1.69 -9.15
C ARG A 73 -13.00 3.15 -9.19
N SER A 74 -14.29 3.41 -9.42
CA SER A 74 -14.86 4.78 -9.41
C SER A 74 -14.78 5.46 -8.04
N LEU A 75 -14.74 4.71 -6.95
CA LEU A 75 -14.65 5.24 -5.59
C LEU A 75 -13.20 5.59 -5.19
N THR A 76 -12.21 5.15 -5.95
CA THR A 76 -10.79 5.30 -5.60
C THR A 76 -10.38 6.78 -5.46
N LYS A 77 -10.96 7.67 -6.27
CA LYS A 77 -10.69 9.12 -6.22
C LYS A 77 -11.00 9.75 -4.86
N ILE A 78 -12.03 9.25 -4.17
CA ILE A 78 -12.45 9.76 -2.86
C ILE A 78 -11.36 9.46 -1.81
N PHE A 79 -10.66 8.33 -1.95
CA PHE A 79 -9.62 7.93 -1.01
C PHE A 79 -8.33 8.72 -1.17
N PHE A 80 -8.06 9.30 -2.36
CA PHE A 80 -6.88 10.12 -2.60
C PHE A 80 -6.93 11.50 -1.96
N LYS A 81 -8.13 11.99 -1.64
CA LYS A 81 -8.27 13.30 -0.99
C LYS A 81 -7.50 13.31 0.32
N ASP A 82 -6.63 14.30 0.48
CA ASP A 82 -5.80 14.53 1.67
C ASP A 82 -4.86 13.34 2.01
N ALA A 83 -4.58 12.45 1.05
CA ALA A 83 -3.62 11.36 1.24
C ALA A 83 -2.18 11.91 1.23
N THR A 84 -1.43 11.59 2.27
CA THR A 84 0.00 11.91 2.41
C THR A 84 0.87 10.88 1.69
N ALA A 85 0.45 9.62 1.70
CA ALA A 85 1.17 8.53 1.04
C ALA A 85 0.22 7.51 0.41
N ALA A 86 0.72 6.83 -0.61
CA ALA A 86 0.08 5.68 -1.23
C ALA A 86 1.04 4.50 -1.31
N ILE A 87 0.55 3.31 -0.96
CA ILE A 87 1.30 2.06 -1.12
C ILE A 87 0.63 1.23 -2.21
N LEU A 88 1.35 1.04 -3.32
CA LEU A 88 0.93 0.20 -4.44
C LEU A 88 1.34 -1.25 -4.15
N VAL A 89 0.35 -2.13 -3.93
CA VAL A 89 0.59 -3.51 -3.53
C VAL A 89 0.33 -4.46 -4.70
N TYR A 90 1.28 -5.36 -4.97
CA TYR A 90 1.12 -6.45 -5.93
C TYR A 90 1.50 -7.80 -5.32
N ASP A 91 1.01 -8.86 -5.89
CA ASP A 91 1.34 -10.23 -5.54
C ASP A 91 2.50 -10.72 -6.42
N ILE A 92 3.63 -11.09 -5.84
CA ILE A 92 4.83 -11.53 -6.59
C ILE A 92 4.56 -12.76 -7.45
N THR A 93 3.55 -13.56 -7.09
CA THR A 93 3.17 -14.78 -7.81
C THR A 93 2.20 -14.53 -8.97
N ARG A 94 1.71 -13.28 -9.13
CA ARG A 94 0.76 -12.91 -10.18
C ARG A 94 1.25 -11.68 -10.96
N LYS A 95 1.93 -11.93 -12.08
CA LYS A 95 2.43 -10.87 -12.96
C LYS A 95 1.35 -9.86 -13.33
N LYS A 96 0.12 -10.29 -13.59
CA LYS A 96 -1.01 -9.42 -13.91
C LYS A 96 -1.21 -8.33 -12.86
N SER A 97 -1.11 -8.65 -11.57
CA SER A 97 -1.28 -7.68 -10.49
C SER A 97 -0.22 -6.57 -10.53
N PHE A 98 1.00 -6.89 -10.95
CA PHE A 98 2.07 -5.90 -11.17
C PHE A 98 1.85 -5.07 -12.44
N ASP A 99 1.38 -5.68 -13.52
CA ASP A 99 1.05 -4.96 -14.74
C ASP A 99 -0.08 -3.94 -14.50
N GLU A 100 -1.09 -4.28 -13.67
CA GLU A 100 -2.17 -3.37 -13.27
C GLU A 100 -1.68 -2.19 -12.41
N ILE A 101 -0.57 -2.34 -11.65
CA ILE A 101 0.06 -1.20 -10.98
C ILE A 101 0.41 -0.11 -11.99
N LYS A 102 1.05 -0.47 -13.11
CA LYS A 102 1.47 0.47 -14.15
C LYS A 102 0.31 0.97 -14.99
N ASN A 103 -0.56 0.05 -15.39
CA ASN A 103 -1.59 0.31 -16.40
C ASN A 103 -2.77 1.08 -15.84
N TYR A 104 -3.05 0.91 -14.55
CA TYR A 104 -4.20 1.51 -13.90
C TYR A 104 -3.85 2.30 -12.63
N TRP A 105 -3.38 1.64 -11.57
CA TRP A 105 -3.29 2.24 -10.23
C TRP A 105 -2.37 3.45 -10.16
N TYR A 106 -1.20 3.36 -10.74
CA TYR A 106 -0.23 4.48 -10.75
C TYR A 106 -0.75 5.66 -11.58
N LYS A 107 -1.41 5.40 -12.72
CA LYS A 107 -2.00 6.47 -13.53
C LYS A 107 -3.11 7.20 -12.77
N GLN A 108 -4.02 6.45 -12.14
CA GLN A 108 -5.08 7.05 -11.33
C GLN A 108 -4.51 7.87 -10.16
N LEU A 109 -3.44 7.39 -9.55
CA LEU A 109 -2.77 8.12 -8.48
C LEU A 109 -2.22 9.47 -8.97
N ILE A 110 -1.48 9.48 -10.08
CA ILE A 110 -0.90 10.72 -10.64
C ILE A 110 -2.00 11.70 -11.10
N GLU A 111 -3.12 11.20 -11.61
CA GLU A 111 -4.23 12.05 -12.09
C GLU A 111 -5.07 12.66 -10.96
N CYS A 112 -5.18 11.98 -9.82
CA CYS A 112 -6.20 12.30 -8.81
C CYS A 112 -5.68 12.57 -7.41
N ALA A 113 -4.43 12.23 -7.10
CA ALA A 113 -3.84 12.45 -5.78
C ALA A 113 -3.16 13.83 -5.68
N PRO A 114 -2.88 14.32 -4.45
CA PRO A 114 -2.03 15.50 -4.25
C PRO A 114 -0.68 15.34 -4.96
N SER A 115 -0.14 16.44 -5.51
CA SER A 115 1.11 16.42 -6.29
C SER A 115 2.36 16.04 -5.48
N ASP A 116 2.29 16.18 -4.17
CA ASP A 116 3.35 15.89 -3.19
C ASP A 116 3.20 14.52 -2.52
N ILE A 117 2.25 13.69 -2.99
CA ILE A 117 2.01 12.37 -2.41
C ILE A 117 3.25 11.47 -2.50
N VAL A 118 3.62 10.86 -1.38
CA VAL A 118 4.71 9.88 -1.33
C VAL A 118 4.21 8.53 -1.82
N VAL A 119 4.89 7.92 -2.80
CA VAL A 119 4.47 6.65 -3.39
C VAL A 119 5.44 5.53 -3.04
N GLY A 120 4.91 4.49 -2.39
CA GLY A 120 5.61 3.24 -2.12
C GLY A 120 5.12 2.10 -3.01
N LEU A 121 5.99 1.12 -3.27
CA LEU A 121 5.66 -0.11 -4.00
C LEU A 121 5.98 -1.33 -3.13
N ALA A 122 5.01 -2.21 -2.92
CA ALA A 122 5.15 -3.40 -2.10
C ALA A 122 4.84 -4.68 -2.88
N GLY A 123 5.82 -5.56 -3.03
CA GLY A 123 5.63 -6.93 -3.51
C GLY A 123 5.29 -7.86 -2.34
N ASN A 124 4.05 -8.28 -2.27
CA ASN A 124 3.53 -9.12 -1.20
C ASN A 124 3.62 -10.62 -1.54
N LYS A 125 3.42 -11.46 -0.53
CA LYS A 125 3.52 -12.93 -0.57
C LYS A 125 4.94 -13.43 -0.86
N ALA A 126 5.94 -12.75 -0.28
CA ALA A 126 7.35 -13.08 -0.46
C ALA A 126 7.72 -14.49 0.04
N ASP A 127 6.92 -15.07 0.92
CA ASP A 127 6.98 -16.47 1.35
C ASP A 127 6.78 -17.46 0.19
N LEU A 128 6.10 -17.04 -0.89
CA LEU A 128 5.85 -17.83 -2.09
C LEU A 128 6.88 -17.58 -3.21
N PHE A 129 8.15 -17.31 -2.84
CA PHE A 129 9.23 -16.95 -3.79
C PHE A 129 9.46 -17.99 -4.88
N ASP A 130 9.21 -19.27 -4.62
CA ASP A 130 9.32 -20.36 -5.62
C ASP A 130 8.36 -20.16 -6.80
N ARG A 131 7.22 -19.50 -6.55
CA ARG A 131 6.18 -19.17 -7.54
C ARG A 131 6.31 -17.77 -8.09
N GLU A 132 7.39 -17.05 -7.79
CA GLU A 132 7.58 -15.68 -8.23
C GLU A 132 7.56 -15.56 -9.75
N GLN A 133 6.75 -14.64 -10.26
CA GLN A 133 6.60 -14.36 -11.70
C GLN A 133 7.17 -12.99 -12.09
N VAL A 134 7.11 -12.01 -11.19
CA VAL A 134 7.40 -10.62 -11.52
C VAL A 134 8.88 -10.40 -11.81
N LEU A 135 9.78 -10.78 -10.90
CA LEU A 135 11.21 -10.58 -11.08
C LEU A 135 11.81 -11.53 -12.12
N LYS A 136 11.34 -12.78 -12.18
CA LYS A 136 11.83 -13.77 -13.14
C LYS A 136 11.61 -13.36 -14.60
N MET A 137 10.56 -12.56 -14.87
CA MET A 137 10.21 -12.09 -16.22
C MET A 137 10.80 -10.72 -16.56
N MET A 138 11.45 -10.04 -15.61
CA MET A 138 12.06 -8.74 -15.87
C MET A 138 13.50 -8.88 -16.38
N PRO A 139 13.96 -8.01 -17.31
CA PRO A 139 15.37 -7.92 -17.64
C PRO A 139 16.20 -7.64 -16.37
N ARG A 140 17.40 -8.25 -16.27
CA ARG A 140 18.28 -8.11 -15.09
C ARG A 140 18.50 -6.66 -14.64
N ARG A 141 18.59 -5.73 -15.58
CA ARG A 141 18.73 -4.28 -15.32
C ARG A 141 17.52 -3.70 -14.58
N SER A 142 16.31 -4.11 -14.97
CA SER A 142 15.05 -3.68 -14.33
C SER A 142 14.85 -4.32 -12.95
N GLN A 143 15.28 -5.58 -12.79
CA GLN A 143 15.28 -6.26 -11.48
C GLN A 143 16.15 -5.53 -10.46
N LYS A 144 17.36 -5.09 -10.87
CA LYS A 144 18.27 -4.33 -10.01
C LYS A 144 17.65 -2.99 -9.60
N LYS A 145 16.97 -2.29 -10.53
CA LYS A 145 16.31 -1.02 -10.26
C LYS A 145 15.13 -1.18 -9.29
N LEU A 146 14.31 -2.20 -9.47
CA LEU A 146 13.19 -2.51 -8.57
C LEU A 146 13.67 -2.90 -7.16
N ARG A 147 14.73 -3.72 -7.07
CA ARG A 147 15.35 -4.07 -5.77
C ARG A 147 15.96 -2.86 -5.05
N LEU A 148 16.54 -1.91 -5.77
CA LEU A 148 17.01 -0.65 -5.19
C LEU A 148 15.87 0.18 -4.64
N TYR A 149 14.73 0.27 -5.34
CA TYR A 149 13.53 0.95 -4.85
C TYR A 149 12.97 0.29 -3.58
N LEU A 150 12.84 -1.02 -3.56
CA LEU A 150 12.40 -1.78 -2.39
C LEU A 150 13.35 -1.62 -1.21
N ASN A 151 14.67 -1.65 -1.45
CA ASN A 151 15.68 -1.46 -0.40
C ASN A 151 15.74 -0.01 0.14
N GLN A 152 15.32 0.98 -0.63
CA GLN A 152 15.19 2.36 -0.16
C GLN A 152 13.94 2.57 0.71
N LEU A 153 12.88 1.78 0.48
CA LEU A 153 11.64 1.83 1.25
C LEU A 153 11.72 1.03 2.57
N LEU A 154 12.70 0.12 2.70
CA LEU A 154 12.90 -0.74 3.87
C LEU A 154 13.99 -0.22 4.82
N ARG A 155 14.62 0.91 4.52
CA ARG A 155 15.56 1.63 5.39
C ARG A 155 14.89 2.83 6.03
#